data_9deed9c319f9f15e089c675f7c2635e6
#
_entry.id   9deed9c319f9f15e089c675f7c2635e6
#
_cell.length_a   1.000
_cell.length_b   1.000
_cell.length_c   1.000
_cell.angle_alpha   90.00
_cell.angle_beta   90.00
_cell.angle_gamma   90.00
#
_symmetry.space_group_name_H-M   'P 1'
#
loop_
_entity.id
_entity.type
_entity.pdbx_description
1 polymer ?
#
loop_
_entity_poly.entity_id
_entity_poly.type
_entity_poly.pdbx_seq_one_letter_code
_entity_poly.pdbx_strand_id
1 'polypeptide(L)'
;MRDEIRQALQDYKSSFGEDVFIHPTKFAEHSSAEPMRVLISCAISGMNVYSRLKNSTSRNIPTDVNNLARELRKKYFIEESAARIAIECIAELLGYIPPTQQEQARPEIVSPSINDIVHFGDYDWRVLDFDAKDGNALLLSENILEQRAYHPCYAGVTWEQSELRKYLNGDFLGDFTQADQWQILDTKLNNPDNLWYTVNGGDDSVDKIFVLNLEEADRYFGNSEDYLNKRRKEYAKGEWIASENGWILSNTHDNSRIAKHEGISSFWWLRSPGYSDCTVAYVSTTGNIALNGDRVCIGRGGVRPALWVKLGTQQA
;
A
#
# COMPACT_ATOMS: atom_id res chain seq x y z
N MET A 1 -2.99 18.94 -22.46
CA MET A 1 -1.90 18.76 -21.46
C MET A 1 -0.89 17.70 -21.87
N ARG A 2 -1.24 16.41 -22.03
CA ARG A 2 -0.24 15.36 -22.40
C ARG A 2 0.50 15.65 -23.70
N ASP A 3 -0.22 16.01 -24.77
CA ASP A 3 0.39 16.33 -26.07
C ASP A 3 1.26 17.59 -26.03
N GLU A 4 0.90 18.57 -25.23
CA GLU A 4 1.69 19.78 -25.02
C GLU A 4 3.00 19.47 -24.29
N ILE A 5 2.98 18.58 -23.29
CA ILE A 5 4.17 18.12 -22.57
C ILE A 5 5.07 17.32 -23.52
N ARG A 6 4.50 16.40 -24.30
CA ARG A 6 5.25 15.62 -25.31
C ARG A 6 5.93 16.53 -26.31
N GLN A 7 5.17 17.49 -26.86
CA GLN A 7 5.71 18.44 -27.83
C GLN A 7 6.83 19.27 -27.23
N ALA A 8 6.66 19.80 -26.03
CA ALA A 8 7.70 20.57 -25.35
C ALA A 8 8.98 19.74 -25.10
N LEU A 9 8.84 18.48 -24.68
CA LEU A 9 10.00 17.58 -24.50
C LEU A 9 10.69 17.27 -25.81
N GLN A 10 9.96 17.07 -26.90
CA GLN A 10 10.52 16.85 -28.24
C GLN A 10 11.22 18.08 -28.78
N ASP A 11 10.67 19.26 -28.57
CA ASP A 11 11.27 20.53 -28.96
C ASP A 11 12.60 20.77 -28.23
N TYR A 12 12.65 20.47 -26.91
CA TYR A 12 13.90 20.51 -26.14
C TYR A 12 14.94 19.52 -26.69
N LYS A 13 14.51 18.27 -26.94
CA LYS A 13 15.39 17.24 -27.50
C LYS A 13 15.96 17.66 -28.87
N SER A 14 15.11 18.23 -29.72
CA SER A 14 15.49 18.65 -31.07
C SER A 14 16.40 19.88 -31.06
N SER A 15 16.18 20.81 -30.12
CA SER A 15 16.97 22.06 -30.04
C SER A 15 18.30 21.91 -29.32
N PHE A 16 18.38 21.04 -28.31
CA PHE A 16 19.50 20.96 -27.38
C PHE A 16 20.09 19.56 -27.22
N GLY A 17 19.54 18.53 -27.89
CA GLY A 17 19.96 17.15 -27.75
C GLY A 17 19.53 16.51 -26.44
N GLU A 18 19.87 15.21 -26.23
CA GLU A 18 19.54 14.49 -25.01
C GLU A 18 20.29 14.97 -23.76
N ASP A 19 21.45 15.59 -23.95
CA ASP A 19 22.29 16.09 -22.86
C ASP A 19 21.57 17.10 -21.95
N VAL A 20 20.59 17.85 -22.49
CA VAL A 20 19.82 18.82 -21.72
C VAL A 20 19.03 18.17 -20.59
N PHE A 21 18.58 16.92 -20.76
CA PHE A 21 17.83 16.20 -19.74
C PHE A 21 18.70 15.53 -18.68
N ILE A 22 19.98 15.30 -19.00
CA ILE A 22 20.95 14.69 -18.08
C ILE A 22 21.58 15.75 -17.19
N HIS A 23 21.65 16.99 -17.68
CA HIS A 23 22.23 18.13 -16.97
C HIS A 23 21.16 19.11 -16.48
N PRO A 24 20.65 18.95 -15.23
CA PRO A 24 19.54 19.75 -14.69
C PRO A 24 19.72 21.26 -14.81
N THR A 25 20.94 21.76 -14.64
CA THR A 25 21.26 23.20 -14.77
C THR A 25 21.04 23.72 -16.18
N LYS A 26 21.47 22.97 -17.20
CA LYS A 26 21.26 23.34 -18.61
C LYS A 26 19.78 23.37 -18.97
N PHE A 27 18.99 22.45 -18.43
CA PHE A 27 17.54 22.45 -18.64
C PHE A 27 16.89 23.70 -18.02
N ALA A 28 17.26 24.04 -16.80
CA ALA A 28 16.73 25.20 -16.08
C ALA A 28 17.02 26.53 -16.82
N GLU A 29 18.20 26.66 -17.45
CA GLU A 29 18.59 27.84 -18.24
C GLU A 29 17.70 28.07 -19.49
N HIS A 30 17.11 26.99 -20.02
CA HIS A 30 16.29 27.03 -21.23
C HIS A 30 14.79 26.92 -20.95
N SER A 31 14.39 26.77 -19.67
CA SER A 31 12.97 26.67 -19.29
C SER A 31 12.32 28.06 -19.30
N SER A 32 11.09 28.14 -19.85
CA SER A 32 10.26 29.36 -19.79
C SER A 32 9.30 29.30 -18.60
N ALA A 33 8.69 30.44 -18.26
CA ALA A 33 7.73 30.56 -17.16
C ALA A 33 6.32 29.98 -17.46
N GLU A 34 6.12 29.35 -18.61
CA GLU A 34 4.85 28.69 -18.93
C GLU A 34 4.57 27.52 -17.98
N PRO A 35 3.32 27.34 -17.50
CA PRO A 35 3.00 26.34 -16.48
C PRO A 35 3.47 24.91 -16.82
N MET A 36 3.34 24.50 -18.09
CA MET A 36 3.79 23.19 -18.56
C MET A 36 5.29 23.02 -18.49
N ARG A 37 6.05 24.06 -18.84
CA ARG A 37 7.50 24.04 -18.81
C ARG A 37 8.03 24.11 -17.39
N VAL A 38 7.31 24.78 -16.48
CA VAL A 38 7.61 24.75 -15.04
C VAL A 38 7.44 23.34 -14.49
N LEU A 39 6.38 22.62 -14.84
CA LEU A 39 6.14 21.24 -14.45
C LEU A 39 7.27 20.32 -14.92
N ILE A 40 7.65 20.41 -16.19
CA ILE A 40 8.78 19.63 -16.76
C ILE A 40 10.09 20.00 -16.06
N SER A 41 10.32 21.29 -15.77
CA SER A 41 11.51 21.76 -15.05
C SER A 41 11.57 21.19 -13.62
N CYS A 42 10.46 21.13 -12.90
CA CYS A 42 10.40 20.50 -11.60
C CYS A 42 10.78 19.01 -11.67
N ALA A 43 10.28 18.29 -12.67
CA ALA A 43 10.59 16.87 -12.85
C ALA A 43 12.05 16.64 -13.26
N ILE A 44 12.55 17.35 -14.26
CA ILE A 44 13.90 17.12 -14.82
C ILE A 44 14.96 17.76 -13.95
N SER A 45 14.88 19.06 -13.69
CA SER A 45 15.91 19.80 -12.95
C SER A 45 15.80 19.60 -11.44
N GLY A 46 14.57 19.53 -10.92
CA GLY A 46 14.33 19.44 -9.49
C GLY A 46 14.44 18.02 -8.93
N MET A 47 14.15 16.99 -9.73
CA MET A 47 14.13 15.59 -9.28
C MET A 47 15.04 14.65 -10.08
N ASN A 48 15.63 15.14 -11.14
CA ASN A 48 16.51 14.35 -12.04
C ASN A 48 15.81 13.08 -12.60
N VAL A 49 14.52 13.20 -12.91
CA VAL A 49 13.67 12.09 -13.32
C VAL A 49 14.22 11.37 -14.54
N TYR A 50 14.72 12.12 -15.54
CA TYR A 50 15.26 11.53 -16.75
C TYR A 50 16.40 10.53 -16.47
N SER A 51 17.39 10.91 -15.67
CA SER A 51 18.50 10.02 -15.31
C SER A 51 18.06 8.87 -14.41
N ARG A 52 17.11 9.10 -13.51
CA ARG A 52 16.57 8.05 -12.63
C ARG A 52 15.85 6.97 -13.45
N LEU A 53 15.00 7.34 -14.40
CA LEU A 53 14.33 6.39 -15.29
C LEU A 53 15.32 5.70 -16.24
N LYS A 54 16.28 6.43 -16.80
CA LYS A 54 17.28 5.84 -17.71
C LYS A 54 18.12 4.76 -17.05
N ASN A 55 18.36 4.86 -15.74
CA ASN A 55 19.11 3.88 -14.95
C ASN A 55 18.22 2.76 -14.36
N SER A 56 16.91 2.81 -14.57
CA SER A 56 15.99 1.79 -14.10
C SER A 56 16.03 0.54 -14.98
N THR A 57 15.76 -0.62 -14.38
CA THR A 57 15.63 -1.87 -15.13
C THR A 57 14.23 -1.98 -15.75
N SER A 58 14.12 -2.58 -16.94
CA SER A 58 12.84 -2.67 -17.69
C SER A 58 11.65 -3.24 -16.88
N ARG A 59 11.93 -4.08 -15.86
CA ARG A 59 10.88 -4.66 -15.01
C ARG A 59 10.32 -3.69 -13.96
N ASN A 60 11.09 -2.66 -13.61
CA ASN A 60 10.72 -1.72 -12.54
C ASN A 60 10.16 -0.39 -13.07
N ILE A 61 10.20 -0.15 -14.38
CA ILE A 61 9.78 1.13 -14.98
C ILE A 61 8.37 1.58 -14.54
N PRO A 62 7.32 0.76 -14.58
CA PRO A 62 5.99 1.21 -14.14
C PRO A 62 5.98 1.63 -12.67
N THR A 63 6.63 0.87 -11.80
CA THR A 63 6.75 1.18 -10.37
C THR A 63 7.54 2.49 -10.15
N ASP A 64 8.63 2.68 -10.90
CA ASP A 64 9.46 3.88 -10.80
C ASP A 64 8.73 5.12 -11.31
N VAL A 65 7.95 5.01 -12.38
CA VAL A 65 7.09 6.09 -12.90
C VAL A 65 6.10 6.53 -11.82
N ASN A 66 5.40 5.60 -11.18
CA ASN A 66 4.43 5.90 -10.14
C ASN A 66 5.09 6.54 -8.90
N ASN A 67 6.22 5.99 -8.44
CA ASN A 67 6.96 6.54 -7.30
C ASN A 67 7.47 7.96 -7.58
N LEU A 68 7.98 8.20 -8.78
CA LEU A 68 8.47 9.51 -9.20
C LEU A 68 7.33 10.53 -9.34
N ALA A 69 6.17 10.13 -9.85
CA ALA A 69 4.99 10.98 -9.93
C ALA A 69 4.52 11.42 -8.53
N ARG A 70 4.46 10.47 -7.60
CA ARG A 70 4.10 10.74 -6.19
C ARG A 70 5.12 11.65 -5.50
N GLU A 71 6.41 11.43 -5.74
CA GLU A 71 7.48 12.29 -5.22
C GLU A 71 7.38 13.71 -5.79
N LEU A 72 7.10 13.86 -7.08
CA LEU A 72 6.94 15.15 -7.75
C LEU A 72 5.74 15.92 -7.17
N ARG A 73 4.60 15.24 -7.00
CA ARG A 73 3.41 15.79 -6.33
C ARG A 73 3.73 16.32 -4.93
N LYS A 74 4.34 15.48 -4.09
CA LYS A 74 4.64 15.82 -2.68
C LYS A 74 5.65 16.98 -2.56
N LYS A 75 6.66 16.99 -3.42
CA LYS A 75 7.74 17.99 -3.33
C LYS A 75 7.33 19.37 -3.84
N TYR A 76 6.50 19.45 -4.86
CA TYR A 76 6.15 20.69 -5.53
C TYR A 76 4.67 21.06 -5.44
N PHE A 77 3.88 20.30 -4.67
CA PHE A 77 2.43 20.52 -4.49
C PHE A 77 1.66 20.57 -5.82
N ILE A 78 2.07 19.73 -6.77
CA ILE A 78 1.48 19.64 -8.11
C ILE A 78 0.27 18.69 -8.05
N GLU A 79 -0.74 18.97 -8.87
CA GLU A 79 -1.88 18.08 -9.04
C GLU A 79 -1.42 16.70 -9.54
N GLU A 80 -2.02 15.64 -9.00
CA GLU A 80 -1.57 14.25 -9.22
C GLU A 80 -1.58 13.85 -10.69
N SER A 81 -2.67 14.17 -11.39
CA SER A 81 -2.82 13.90 -12.82
C SER A 81 -1.72 14.58 -13.65
N ALA A 82 -1.37 15.81 -13.30
CA ALA A 82 -0.31 16.57 -13.96
C ALA A 82 1.07 16.00 -13.67
N ALA A 83 1.34 15.65 -12.41
CA ALA A 83 2.59 15.01 -12.00
C ALA A 83 2.80 13.68 -12.73
N ARG A 84 1.78 12.83 -12.77
CA ARG A 84 1.82 11.54 -13.47
C ARG A 84 2.07 11.69 -14.96
N ILE A 85 1.30 12.56 -15.64
CA ILE A 85 1.46 12.81 -17.08
C ILE A 85 2.88 13.29 -17.41
N ALA A 86 3.46 14.16 -16.57
CA ALA A 86 4.83 14.65 -16.80
C ALA A 86 5.87 13.52 -16.74
N ILE A 87 5.78 12.65 -15.73
CA ILE A 87 6.70 11.52 -15.58
C ILE A 87 6.53 10.50 -16.71
N GLU A 88 5.29 10.19 -17.08
CA GLU A 88 4.97 9.28 -18.20
C GLU A 88 5.51 9.81 -19.52
N CYS A 89 5.35 11.10 -19.82
CA CYS A 89 5.92 11.70 -21.04
C CYS A 89 7.46 11.66 -21.07
N ILE A 90 8.12 11.77 -19.92
CA ILE A 90 9.57 11.59 -19.82
C ILE A 90 9.96 10.12 -20.06
N ALA A 91 9.18 9.16 -19.54
CA ALA A 91 9.37 7.73 -19.80
C ALA A 91 9.18 7.41 -21.30
N GLU A 92 8.16 7.98 -21.93
CA GLU A 92 7.95 7.88 -23.39
C GLU A 92 9.12 8.43 -24.20
N LEU A 93 9.68 9.56 -23.79
CA LEU A 93 10.87 10.16 -24.42
C LEU A 93 12.09 9.23 -24.39
N LEU A 94 12.19 8.39 -23.34
CA LEU A 94 13.22 7.35 -23.18
C LEU A 94 12.92 6.07 -23.97
N GLY A 95 11.77 6.00 -24.67
CA GLY A 95 11.33 4.83 -25.42
C GLY A 95 10.66 3.75 -24.58
N TYR A 96 10.29 4.06 -23.33
CA TYR A 96 9.46 3.19 -22.51
C TYR A 96 7.99 3.40 -22.88
N ILE A 97 7.25 2.30 -23.05
CA ILE A 97 5.81 2.37 -23.32
C ILE A 97 5.12 2.57 -21.97
N PRO A 98 4.42 3.69 -21.76
CA PRO A 98 3.67 3.88 -20.52
C PRO A 98 2.56 2.83 -20.40
N PRO A 99 2.17 2.44 -19.19
CA PRO A 99 1.07 1.53 -18.93
C PRO A 99 -0.28 1.98 -19.52
N THR A 100 -0.41 3.25 -19.88
CA THR A 100 -1.65 3.89 -20.37
C THR A 100 -2.25 3.28 -21.64
N GLN A 101 -1.50 2.47 -22.39
CA GLN A 101 -2.07 1.70 -23.50
C GLN A 101 -2.64 0.35 -23.07
N GLN A 102 -2.38 -0.08 -21.83
CA GLN A 102 -3.02 -1.27 -21.25
C GLN A 102 -4.35 -0.95 -20.55
N GLU A 103 -4.69 0.31 -20.29
CA GLU A 103 -5.99 0.70 -19.73
C GLU A 103 -7.17 0.54 -20.71
N GLN A 104 -6.90 0.34 -22.02
CA GLN A 104 -7.96 0.06 -23.01
C GLN A 104 -8.29 -1.42 -23.20
N ALA A 105 -7.56 -2.30 -22.53
CA ALA A 105 -7.94 -3.68 -22.35
C ALA A 105 -7.79 -4.03 -20.88
N ARG A 106 -8.70 -3.54 -20.02
CA ARG A 106 -8.96 -4.26 -18.77
C ARG A 106 -9.34 -5.66 -19.21
N PRO A 107 -8.55 -6.71 -18.87
CA PRO A 107 -9.04 -8.04 -19.06
C PRO A 107 -10.39 -8.10 -18.36
N GLU A 108 -11.41 -8.67 -19.02
CA GLU A 108 -12.63 -9.11 -18.32
C GLU A 108 -12.16 -9.76 -17.04
N ILE A 109 -12.51 -9.18 -15.90
CA ILE A 109 -12.10 -9.73 -14.61
C ILE A 109 -12.92 -11.00 -14.47
N VAL A 110 -12.34 -12.11 -14.94
CA VAL A 110 -12.71 -13.43 -14.49
C VAL A 110 -12.64 -13.37 -12.97
N SER A 111 -13.73 -13.73 -12.29
CA SER A 111 -13.80 -13.73 -10.83
C SER A 111 -12.47 -14.20 -10.24
N PRO A 112 -11.75 -13.36 -9.48
CA PRO A 112 -10.41 -13.73 -9.04
C PRO A 112 -10.51 -14.90 -8.07
N SER A 113 -9.52 -15.76 -8.10
CA SER A 113 -9.38 -16.84 -7.14
C SER A 113 -8.65 -16.36 -5.89
N ILE A 114 -8.90 -17.02 -4.77
CA ILE A 114 -8.15 -16.77 -3.53
C ILE A 114 -6.66 -17.00 -3.81
N ASN A 115 -5.81 -16.08 -3.36
CA ASN A 115 -4.37 -15.98 -3.58
C ASN A 115 -3.94 -15.49 -4.97
N ASP A 116 -4.83 -15.16 -5.88
CA ASP A 116 -4.44 -14.45 -7.09
C ASP A 116 -3.84 -13.09 -6.73
N ILE A 117 -2.91 -12.64 -7.58
CA ILE A 117 -2.36 -11.29 -7.50
C ILE A 117 -3.08 -10.43 -8.53
N VAL A 118 -3.72 -9.39 -8.07
CA VAL A 118 -4.43 -8.41 -8.91
C VAL A 118 -3.76 -7.04 -8.78
N HIS A 119 -3.76 -6.28 -9.85
CA HIS A 119 -3.28 -4.90 -9.85
C HIS A 119 -4.46 -3.95 -9.63
N PHE A 120 -4.39 -3.12 -8.58
CA PHE A 120 -5.40 -2.12 -8.26
C PHE A 120 -4.75 -0.83 -7.73
N GLY A 121 -5.14 0.31 -8.28
CA GLY A 121 -4.40 1.54 -8.09
C GLY A 121 -2.96 1.38 -8.61
N ASP A 122 -2.00 1.78 -7.82
CA ASP A 122 -0.57 1.68 -8.14
C ASP A 122 0.13 0.48 -7.50
N TYR A 123 -0.61 -0.52 -7.01
CA TYR A 123 -0.06 -1.61 -6.20
C TYR A 123 -0.54 -2.98 -6.66
N ASP A 124 0.26 -4.00 -6.33
CA ASP A 124 -0.11 -5.40 -6.47
C ASP A 124 -0.70 -5.90 -5.16
N TRP A 125 -1.83 -6.58 -5.27
CA TRP A 125 -2.64 -7.06 -4.16
C TRP A 125 -2.91 -8.54 -4.25
N ARG A 126 -2.84 -9.23 -3.14
CA ARG A 126 -3.29 -10.60 -2.99
C ARG A 126 -4.76 -10.64 -2.64
N VAL A 127 -5.51 -11.46 -3.36
CA VAL A 127 -6.92 -11.72 -3.05
C VAL A 127 -7.00 -12.65 -1.83
N LEU A 128 -7.56 -12.15 -0.74
CA LEU A 128 -7.77 -12.91 0.49
C LEU A 128 -9.16 -13.53 0.57
N ASP A 129 -10.15 -12.86 -0.02
CA ASP A 129 -11.55 -13.28 -0.02
C ASP A 129 -12.28 -12.72 -1.24
N PHE A 130 -13.31 -13.41 -1.69
CA PHE A 130 -14.09 -12.97 -2.83
C PHE A 130 -15.57 -13.30 -2.64
N ASP A 131 -16.40 -12.27 -2.57
CA ASP A 131 -17.86 -12.40 -2.60
C ASP A 131 -18.37 -12.42 -4.05
N ALA A 132 -18.57 -13.61 -4.59
CA ALA A 132 -19.05 -13.80 -5.95
C ALA A 132 -20.45 -13.22 -6.21
N LYS A 133 -21.27 -13.03 -5.16
CA LYS A 133 -22.62 -12.49 -5.29
C LYS A 133 -22.59 -11.01 -5.60
N ASP A 134 -21.77 -10.25 -4.91
CA ASP A 134 -21.70 -8.80 -5.02
C ASP A 134 -20.49 -8.34 -5.87
N GLY A 135 -19.59 -9.28 -6.27
CA GLY A 135 -18.39 -9.01 -7.03
C GLY A 135 -17.33 -8.23 -6.24
N ASN A 136 -17.34 -8.39 -4.91
CA ASN A 136 -16.43 -7.71 -4.00
C ASN A 136 -15.24 -8.60 -3.66
N ALA A 137 -14.03 -8.07 -3.67
CA ALA A 137 -12.82 -8.78 -3.25
C ALA A 137 -12.17 -8.10 -2.04
N LEU A 138 -11.72 -8.90 -1.10
CA LEU A 138 -10.79 -8.44 -0.05
C LEU A 138 -9.38 -8.58 -0.58
N LEU A 139 -8.70 -7.47 -0.67
CA LEU A 139 -7.33 -7.36 -1.15
C LEU A 139 -6.39 -7.01 0.00
N LEU A 140 -5.21 -7.63 0.02
CA LEU A 140 -4.09 -7.29 0.90
C LEU A 140 -2.90 -6.96 0.03
N SER A 141 -2.19 -5.87 0.29
CA SER A 141 -0.98 -5.55 -0.49
C SER A 141 -0.02 -6.73 -0.48
N GLU A 142 0.53 -7.10 -1.65
CA GLU A 142 1.42 -8.26 -1.76
C GLU A 142 2.68 -8.07 -0.91
N ASN A 143 3.20 -6.86 -0.89
CA ASN A 143 4.36 -6.49 -0.09
C ASN A 143 4.04 -5.38 0.93
N ILE A 144 4.97 -5.15 1.83
CA ILE A 144 4.96 -3.98 2.70
C ILE A 144 5.22 -2.75 1.83
N LEU A 145 4.31 -1.79 1.86
CA LEU A 145 4.38 -0.60 1.00
C LEU A 145 5.31 0.47 1.57
N GLU A 146 5.34 0.59 2.90
CA GLU A 146 6.21 1.52 3.62
C GLU A 146 6.46 1.06 5.05
N GLN A 147 7.38 1.71 5.74
CA GLN A 147 7.61 1.54 7.18
C GLN A 147 7.15 2.79 7.92
N ARG A 148 6.32 2.59 8.96
CA ARG A 148 5.71 3.67 9.75
C ARG A 148 5.40 3.20 11.15
N ALA A 149 5.48 4.11 12.14
CA ALA A 149 4.93 3.87 13.47
C ALA A 149 3.40 3.69 13.39
N TYR A 150 2.87 2.80 14.22
CA TYR A 150 1.42 2.65 14.39
C TYR A 150 0.80 3.91 15.02
N HIS A 151 1.53 4.47 15.98
CA HIS A 151 1.22 5.76 16.60
C HIS A 151 2.54 6.47 16.98
N PRO A 152 2.66 7.81 16.83
CA PRO A 152 3.95 8.49 16.98
C PRO A 152 4.50 8.50 18.39
N CYS A 153 3.63 8.39 19.40
CA CYS A 153 3.99 8.44 20.81
C CYS A 153 3.82 7.08 21.49
N TYR A 154 4.63 6.78 22.49
CA TYR A 154 4.44 5.61 23.35
C TYR A 154 3.29 5.89 24.34
N ALA A 155 2.08 5.59 23.92
CA ALA A 155 0.84 5.84 24.66
C ALA A 155 -0.17 4.71 24.39
N GLY A 156 -1.14 4.54 25.27
CA GLY A 156 -2.27 3.66 25.04
C GLY A 156 -3.09 4.14 23.85
N VAL A 157 -3.30 3.27 22.87
CA VAL A 157 -4.03 3.61 21.65
C VAL A 157 -4.67 2.37 21.02
N THR A 158 -5.94 2.51 20.65
CA THR A 158 -6.67 1.49 19.86
C THR A 158 -6.52 1.76 18.36
N TRP A 159 -6.97 0.81 17.53
CA TRP A 159 -7.00 1.02 16.08
C TRP A 159 -7.74 2.29 15.69
N GLU A 160 -8.94 2.48 16.24
CA GLU A 160 -9.79 3.65 15.95
C GLU A 160 -9.06 4.98 16.16
N GLN A 161 -8.20 5.06 17.18
CA GLN A 161 -7.50 6.27 17.59
C GLN A 161 -6.11 6.41 16.94
N SER A 162 -5.60 5.38 16.27
CA SER A 162 -4.24 5.33 15.77
C SER A 162 -3.98 6.34 14.64
N GLU A 163 -2.76 6.88 14.60
CA GLU A 163 -2.33 7.73 13.48
C GLU A 163 -2.14 6.91 12.19
N LEU A 164 -1.84 5.62 12.29
CA LEU A 164 -1.78 4.74 11.13
C LEU A 164 -3.14 4.63 10.43
N ARG A 165 -4.24 4.46 11.18
CA ARG A 165 -5.59 4.46 10.63
C ARG A 165 -5.93 5.78 9.93
N LYS A 166 -5.63 6.90 10.57
CA LYS A 166 -5.88 8.24 10.00
C LYS A 166 -5.12 8.44 8.69
N TYR A 167 -3.86 8.02 8.68
CA TYR A 167 -3.03 8.08 7.49
C TYR A 167 -3.60 7.21 6.35
N LEU A 168 -3.97 5.97 6.64
CA LEU A 168 -4.52 5.05 5.63
C LEU A 168 -5.82 5.55 5.02
N ASN A 169 -6.71 6.14 5.82
CA ASN A 169 -8.00 6.67 5.37
C ASN A 169 -7.97 8.16 4.98
N GLY A 170 -6.82 8.79 5.04
CA GLY A 170 -6.57 10.16 4.62
C GLY A 170 -5.55 10.24 3.47
N ASP A 171 -4.29 10.46 3.81
CA ASP A 171 -3.22 10.69 2.83
C ASP A 171 -3.04 9.51 1.87
N PHE A 172 -3.01 8.27 2.39
CA PHE A 172 -2.83 7.08 1.56
C PHE A 172 -4.04 6.82 0.66
N LEU A 173 -5.26 6.97 1.16
CA LEU A 173 -6.47 6.90 0.33
C LEU A 173 -6.48 7.99 -0.75
N GLY A 174 -5.97 9.18 -0.43
CA GLY A 174 -5.82 10.28 -1.37
C GLY A 174 -4.81 10.01 -2.49
N ASP A 175 -3.93 9.02 -2.36
CA ASP A 175 -3.01 8.60 -3.42
C ASP A 175 -3.70 7.75 -4.52
N PHE A 176 -4.92 7.26 -4.30
CA PHE A 176 -5.73 6.57 -5.31
C PHE A 176 -6.46 7.58 -6.20
N THR A 177 -6.66 7.22 -7.49
CA THR A 177 -7.49 8.02 -8.37
C THR A 177 -8.93 8.09 -7.84
N GLN A 178 -9.68 9.12 -8.22
CA GLN A 178 -11.09 9.23 -7.81
C GLN A 178 -11.92 8.01 -8.25
N ALA A 179 -11.61 7.43 -9.41
CA ALA A 179 -12.29 6.25 -9.92
C ALA A 179 -11.98 5.01 -9.04
N ASP A 180 -10.73 4.85 -8.59
CA ASP A 180 -10.35 3.76 -7.69
C ASP A 180 -10.97 3.95 -6.29
N GLN A 181 -10.98 5.18 -5.76
CA GLN A 181 -11.60 5.49 -4.47
C GLN A 181 -13.09 5.14 -4.43
N TRP A 182 -13.82 5.26 -5.56
CA TRP A 182 -15.22 4.86 -5.66
C TRP A 182 -15.42 3.33 -5.67
N GLN A 183 -14.39 2.59 -6.07
CA GLN A 183 -14.42 1.12 -6.03
C GLN A 183 -14.08 0.59 -4.63
N ILE A 184 -13.34 1.36 -3.81
CA ILE A 184 -12.99 0.98 -2.43
C ILE A 184 -14.22 1.14 -1.54
N LEU A 185 -14.64 0.04 -0.92
CA LEU A 185 -15.84 -0.03 -0.11
C LEU A 185 -15.58 0.45 1.32
N ASP A 186 -16.59 1.11 1.90
CA ASP A 186 -16.63 1.35 3.34
C ASP A 186 -16.83 0.01 4.05
N THR A 187 -15.86 -0.37 4.87
CA THR A 187 -15.81 -1.66 5.54
C THR A 187 -16.01 -1.49 7.04
N LYS A 188 -17.04 -2.16 7.57
CA LYS A 188 -17.24 -2.22 9.02
C LYS A 188 -16.24 -3.22 9.61
N LEU A 189 -15.36 -2.74 10.47
CA LEU A 189 -14.32 -3.51 11.14
C LEU A 189 -14.69 -3.78 12.58
N ASN A 190 -14.61 -5.04 12.97
CA ASN A 190 -14.66 -5.43 14.37
C ASN A 190 -13.24 -5.41 14.93
N ASN A 191 -13.03 -4.77 16.07
CA ASN A 191 -11.75 -4.65 16.76
C ASN A 191 -11.79 -5.46 18.08
N PRO A 192 -11.65 -6.81 18.01
CA PRO A 192 -11.75 -7.65 19.18
C PRO A 192 -10.59 -7.46 20.15
N ASP A 193 -10.86 -7.73 21.41
CA ASP A 193 -9.84 -7.80 22.45
C ASP A 193 -8.77 -8.85 22.11
N ASN A 194 -7.56 -8.61 22.58
CA ASN A 194 -6.52 -9.64 22.52
C ASN A 194 -6.84 -10.74 23.53
N LEU A 195 -7.23 -11.92 23.04
CA LEU A 195 -7.68 -13.04 23.86
C LEU A 195 -6.58 -13.64 24.77
N TRP A 196 -5.32 -13.37 24.52
CA TRP A 196 -4.20 -13.88 25.30
C TRP A 196 -3.84 -12.96 26.47
N TYR A 197 -4.09 -11.67 26.32
CA TYR A 197 -3.69 -10.64 27.32
C TYR A 197 -4.86 -9.87 27.88
N THR A 198 -6.07 -10.10 27.39
CA THR A 198 -7.30 -9.38 27.83
C THR A 198 -7.21 -7.86 27.63
N VAL A 199 -6.41 -7.43 26.66
CA VAL A 199 -6.28 -6.01 26.30
C VAL A 199 -7.40 -5.64 25.33
N ASN A 200 -8.09 -4.55 25.64
CA ASN A 200 -9.23 -4.05 24.87
C ASN A 200 -8.81 -3.62 23.46
N GLY A 201 -9.50 -4.10 22.44
CA GLY A 201 -9.29 -3.78 21.02
C GLY A 201 -9.84 -2.41 20.60
N GLY A 202 -10.68 -1.81 21.44
CA GLY A 202 -11.36 -0.54 21.16
C GLY A 202 -12.70 -0.72 20.46
N ASP A 203 -13.29 0.40 20.06
CA ASP A 203 -14.58 0.40 19.38
C ASP A 203 -14.44 -0.07 17.92
N ASP A 204 -15.54 -0.62 17.39
CA ASP A 204 -15.66 -0.93 15.97
C ASP A 204 -15.47 0.34 15.13
N SER A 205 -14.90 0.21 13.95
CA SER A 205 -14.69 1.34 13.03
C SER A 205 -15.27 1.06 11.64
N VAL A 206 -15.42 2.12 10.86
CA VAL A 206 -15.73 2.03 9.43
C VAL A 206 -14.56 2.64 8.69
N ASP A 207 -13.90 1.85 7.87
CA ASP A 207 -12.69 2.25 7.17
C ASP A 207 -12.73 1.78 5.70
N LYS A 208 -12.13 2.56 4.82
CA LYS A 208 -11.88 2.14 3.44
C LYS A 208 -10.61 1.29 3.34
N ILE A 209 -9.57 1.67 4.08
CA ILE A 209 -8.26 1.02 4.07
C ILE A 209 -7.85 0.74 5.50
N PHE A 210 -7.42 -0.49 5.76
CA PHE A 210 -7.10 -0.97 7.11
C PHE A 210 -5.91 -1.94 7.09
N VAL A 211 -5.42 -2.34 8.24
CA VAL A 211 -4.54 -3.50 8.38
C VAL A 211 -5.31 -4.65 9.04
N LEU A 212 -4.93 -5.89 8.76
CA LEU A 212 -5.63 -7.05 9.31
C LEU A 212 -5.56 -7.07 10.84
N ASN A 213 -6.57 -7.63 11.49
CA ASN A 213 -6.47 -8.02 12.89
C ASN A 213 -5.80 -9.40 13.03
N LEU A 214 -5.54 -9.82 14.25
CA LEU A 214 -4.90 -11.10 14.57
C LEU A 214 -5.71 -12.29 14.04
N GLU A 215 -7.02 -12.27 14.22
CA GLU A 215 -7.90 -13.35 13.78
C GLU A 215 -8.00 -13.43 12.26
N GLU A 216 -8.02 -12.30 11.58
CA GLU A 216 -8.00 -12.22 10.12
C GLU A 216 -6.66 -12.70 9.55
N ALA A 217 -5.53 -12.29 10.16
CA ALA A 217 -4.21 -12.74 9.76
C ALA A 217 -4.01 -14.25 9.95
N ASP A 218 -4.67 -14.85 10.93
CA ASP A 218 -4.67 -16.30 11.09
C ASP A 218 -5.63 -16.96 10.08
N ARG A 219 -6.86 -16.50 9.97
CA ARG A 219 -7.89 -17.07 9.11
C ARG A 219 -7.53 -17.06 7.63
N TYR A 220 -7.04 -15.94 7.10
CA TYR A 220 -6.77 -15.79 5.68
C TYR A 220 -5.46 -16.45 5.21
N PHE A 221 -4.55 -16.77 6.12
CA PHE A 221 -3.28 -17.40 5.78
C PHE A 221 -3.13 -18.82 6.33
N GLY A 222 -4.08 -19.30 7.06
CA GLY A 222 -4.04 -20.65 7.60
C GLY A 222 -5.39 -21.01 8.20
N ASN A 223 -5.76 -22.22 8.13
CA ASN A 223 -7.03 -22.69 8.68
C ASN A 223 -6.85 -23.08 10.15
N SER A 224 -6.71 -22.11 11.03
CA SER A 224 -6.62 -22.34 12.47
C SER A 224 -7.90 -21.97 13.22
N GLU A 225 -9.05 -21.92 12.53
CA GLU A 225 -10.34 -21.62 13.16
C GLU A 225 -10.57 -22.46 14.42
N ASP A 226 -10.16 -23.74 14.42
CA ASP A 226 -10.27 -24.61 15.59
C ASP A 226 -9.47 -24.09 16.77
N TYR A 227 -8.26 -23.58 16.54
CA TYR A 227 -7.42 -23.01 17.59
C TYR A 227 -8.01 -21.71 18.13
N LEU A 228 -8.42 -20.78 17.24
CA LEU A 228 -9.08 -19.55 17.65
C LEU A 228 -10.41 -19.81 18.38
N ASN A 229 -11.22 -20.74 17.89
CA ASN A 229 -12.48 -21.11 18.52
C ASN A 229 -12.27 -21.77 19.89
N LYS A 230 -11.26 -22.60 20.04
CA LYS A 230 -10.85 -23.13 21.34
C LYS A 230 -10.47 -21.98 22.27
N ARG A 231 -9.63 -21.05 21.81
CA ARG A 231 -9.19 -19.90 22.60
C ARG A 231 -10.32 -18.98 23.02
N ARG A 232 -11.28 -18.70 22.12
CA ARG A 232 -12.50 -17.94 22.48
C ARG A 232 -13.32 -18.61 23.58
N LYS A 233 -13.44 -19.95 23.55
CA LYS A 233 -14.13 -20.71 24.59
C LYS A 233 -13.42 -20.62 25.94
N GLU A 234 -12.10 -20.67 25.94
CA GLU A 234 -11.28 -20.56 27.15
C GLU A 234 -11.36 -19.13 27.73
N TYR A 235 -11.26 -18.11 26.86
CA TYR A 235 -11.43 -16.71 27.24
C TYR A 235 -12.81 -16.45 27.88
N ALA A 236 -13.87 -16.98 27.29
CA ALA A 236 -15.24 -16.85 27.80
C ALA A 236 -15.43 -17.50 29.18
N LYS A 237 -14.58 -18.47 29.55
CA LYS A 237 -14.60 -19.10 30.88
C LYS A 237 -13.71 -18.37 31.89
N GLY A 238 -12.97 -17.32 31.46
CA GLY A 238 -11.98 -16.66 32.30
C GLY A 238 -10.71 -17.47 32.54
N GLU A 239 -10.47 -18.50 31.74
CA GLU A 239 -9.29 -19.35 31.85
C GLU A 239 -8.11 -18.65 31.17
N TRP A 240 -7.05 -18.35 31.94
CA TRP A 240 -5.82 -17.83 31.41
C TRP A 240 -4.95 -18.99 30.89
N ILE A 241 -4.70 -18.99 29.58
CA ILE A 241 -3.84 -20.00 28.95
C ILE A 241 -2.65 -19.30 28.30
N ALA A 242 -1.46 -19.57 28.81
CA ALA A 242 -0.24 -19.28 28.07
C ALA A 242 -0.26 -20.11 26.77
N SER A 243 0.06 -19.51 25.63
CA SER A 243 0.35 -20.28 24.41
C SER A 243 1.52 -21.23 24.73
N GLU A 244 1.57 -22.40 24.11
CA GLU A 244 2.64 -23.37 24.30
C GLU A 244 4.03 -22.75 24.04
N ASN A 245 4.10 -21.70 23.19
CA ASN A 245 5.30 -20.93 22.84
C ASN A 245 5.29 -19.50 23.41
N GLY A 246 4.61 -19.25 24.53
CA GLY A 246 4.57 -17.95 25.18
C GLY A 246 3.65 -16.95 24.46
N TRP A 247 4.19 -16.15 23.55
CA TRP A 247 3.53 -14.98 22.92
C TRP A 247 3.54 -15.03 21.40
N ILE A 248 3.80 -16.18 20.81
CA ILE A 248 3.88 -16.38 19.36
C ILE A 248 2.85 -17.41 18.93
N LEU A 249 2.03 -17.06 17.92
CA LEU A 249 1.23 -17.99 17.15
C LEU A 249 2.03 -18.41 15.91
N SER A 250 2.45 -19.66 15.86
CA SER A 250 3.19 -20.24 14.73
C SER A 250 2.48 -21.49 14.25
N ASN A 251 2.38 -21.65 12.95
CA ASN A 251 1.77 -22.81 12.30
C ASN A 251 2.40 -23.09 10.92
N THR A 252 1.92 -24.11 10.23
CA THR A 252 2.44 -24.53 8.91
C THR A 252 2.30 -23.47 7.82
N HIS A 253 1.53 -22.38 8.07
CA HIS A 253 1.25 -21.31 7.14
C HIS A 253 2.09 -20.05 7.40
N ASP A 254 3.06 -20.09 8.32
CA ASP A 254 3.92 -18.95 8.63
C ASP A 254 4.53 -18.35 7.35
N ASN A 255 5.07 -19.18 6.46
CA ASN A 255 5.69 -18.72 5.22
C ASN A 255 4.75 -17.90 4.32
N SER A 256 3.45 -18.15 4.36
CA SER A 256 2.46 -17.44 3.54
C SER A 256 2.24 -16.01 4.04
N ARG A 257 2.56 -15.72 5.30
CA ARG A 257 2.43 -14.41 5.93
C ARG A 257 3.66 -13.53 5.77
N ILE A 258 4.81 -14.10 5.35
CA ILE A 258 6.03 -13.33 5.14
C ILE A 258 5.78 -12.25 4.09
N ALA A 259 6.13 -11.01 4.43
CA ALA A 259 6.08 -9.88 3.51
C ALA A 259 7.43 -9.17 3.48
N LYS A 260 7.69 -8.48 2.36
CA LYS A 260 8.97 -7.81 2.13
C LYS A 260 8.77 -6.30 2.01
N HIS A 261 9.74 -5.55 2.50
CA HIS A 261 9.92 -4.14 2.22
C HIS A 261 11.24 -3.99 1.45
N GLU A 262 11.18 -3.42 0.25
CA GLU A 262 12.35 -3.27 -0.63
C GLU A 262 13.14 -4.59 -0.83
N GLY A 263 12.41 -5.70 -0.96
CA GLY A 263 12.99 -7.03 -1.18
C GLY A 263 13.47 -7.76 0.09
N ILE A 264 13.45 -7.12 1.26
CA ILE A 264 13.91 -7.68 2.54
C ILE A 264 12.70 -8.04 3.39
N SER A 265 12.66 -9.28 3.93
CA SER A 265 11.61 -9.70 4.86
C SER A 265 11.58 -8.79 6.08
N SER A 266 10.42 -8.19 6.33
CA SER A 266 10.20 -7.25 7.43
C SER A 266 8.92 -7.60 8.18
N PHE A 267 8.83 -7.21 9.46
CA PHE A 267 7.60 -7.38 10.21
C PHE A 267 6.57 -6.33 9.80
N TRP A 268 5.28 -6.66 9.93
CA TRP A 268 4.20 -5.75 9.57
C TRP A 268 3.07 -5.73 10.61
N TRP A 269 2.50 -4.55 10.80
CA TRP A 269 1.50 -4.29 11.82
C TRP A 269 0.19 -5.02 11.56
N LEU A 270 -0.40 -5.50 12.67
CA LEU A 270 -1.82 -5.83 12.75
C LEU A 270 -2.56 -4.71 13.49
N ARG A 271 -3.90 -4.70 13.48
CA ARG A 271 -4.67 -3.70 14.24
C ARG A 271 -5.05 -4.17 15.66
N SER A 272 -4.81 -5.43 16.01
CA SER A 272 -5.07 -5.97 17.34
C SER A 272 -4.07 -5.45 18.35
N PRO A 273 -4.48 -5.12 19.60
CA PRO A 273 -3.55 -4.77 20.66
C PRO A 273 -2.58 -5.91 20.98
N GLY A 274 -1.43 -5.59 21.53
CA GLY A 274 -0.47 -6.56 22.06
C GLY A 274 -0.75 -6.93 23.52
N TYR A 275 0.32 -7.06 24.34
CA TYR A 275 0.20 -7.39 25.74
C TYR A 275 -0.25 -6.20 26.64
N SER A 276 -0.26 -5.01 26.09
CA SER A 276 -0.70 -3.78 26.75
C SER A 276 -1.29 -2.81 25.73
N ASP A 277 -1.97 -1.80 26.17
CA ASP A 277 -2.59 -0.75 25.35
C ASP A 277 -1.60 0.09 24.53
N CYS A 278 -0.32 0.09 24.89
CA CYS A 278 0.76 0.79 24.16
C CYS A 278 1.59 -0.14 23.26
N THR A 279 1.11 -1.38 23.04
CA THR A 279 1.70 -2.37 22.13
C THR A 279 0.66 -2.89 21.14
N VAL A 280 1.11 -3.26 19.95
CA VAL A 280 0.27 -3.75 18.84
C VAL A 280 0.86 -5.04 18.30
N ALA A 281 -0.01 -6.04 18.08
CA ALA A 281 0.37 -7.31 17.48
C ALA A 281 0.94 -7.08 16.07
N TYR A 282 1.82 -7.98 15.65
CA TYR A 282 2.44 -7.90 14.33
C TYR A 282 2.74 -9.29 13.78
N VAL A 283 2.91 -9.39 12.47
CA VAL A 283 3.48 -10.58 11.83
C VAL A 283 4.98 -10.37 11.70
N SER A 284 5.77 -11.35 12.16
CA SER A 284 7.23 -11.27 12.18
C SER A 284 7.87 -11.50 10.81
N THR A 285 9.18 -11.32 10.72
CA THR A 285 9.99 -11.59 9.51
C THR A 285 9.98 -13.05 9.09
N THR A 286 9.60 -13.96 9.99
CA THR A 286 9.44 -15.40 9.73
C THR A 286 8.00 -15.81 9.52
N GLY A 287 7.05 -14.85 9.53
CA GLY A 287 5.64 -15.06 9.25
C GLY A 287 4.80 -15.53 10.43
N ASN A 288 5.38 -15.78 11.60
CA ASN A 288 4.60 -16.05 12.80
C ASN A 288 3.95 -14.78 13.34
N ILE A 289 2.85 -14.92 14.08
CA ILE A 289 2.12 -13.79 14.66
C ILE A 289 2.61 -13.57 16.09
N ALA A 290 3.17 -12.40 16.36
CA ALA A 290 3.59 -11.97 17.69
C ALA A 290 2.38 -11.40 18.44
N LEU A 291 1.82 -12.21 19.34
CA LEU A 291 0.63 -11.89 20.12
C LEU A 291 0.87 -10.79 21.16
N ASN A 292 2.08 -10.76 21.71
CA ASN A 292 2.51 -9.72 22.68
C ASN A 292 2.72 -8.36 22.01
N GLY A 293 2.97 -8.36 20.69
CA GLY A 293 3.18 -7.15 19.94
C GLY A 293 4.49 -6.42 20.20
N ASP A 294 4.62 -5.27 19.59
CA ASP A 294 5.71 -4.32 19.82
C ASP A 294 5.13 -2.91 20.07
N ARG A 295 5.97 -2.00 20.57
CA ARG A 295 5.57 -0.63 20.91
C ARG A 295 4.99 0.09 19.73
N VAL A 296 3.85 0.75 19.92
CA VAL A 296 3.13 1.51 18.89
C VAL A 296 3.98 2.59 18.18
N CYS A 297 5.02 3.08 18.86
CA CYS A 297 5.88 4.17 18.35
C CYS A 297 7.11 3.71 17.55
N ILE A 298 7.25 2.42 17.27
CA ILE A 298 8.37 1.93 16.46
C ILE A 298 8.17 2.30 14.98
N GLY A 299 9.02 3.20 14.48
CA GLY A 299 8.91 3.75 13.12
C GLY A 299 9.26 2.79 11.97
N ARG A 300 9.76 1.59 12.27
CA ARG A 300 10.13 0.56 11.28
C ARG A 300 9.06 -0.52 11.07
N GLY A 301 7.89 -0.37 11.65
CA GLY A 301 6.79 -1.31 11.45
C GLY A 301 6.26 -1.24 10.02
N GLY A 302 6.18 -2.37 9.35
CA GLY A 302 5.71 -2.45 7.98
C GLY A 302 4.21 -2.16 7.89
N VAL A 303 3.83 -1.33 6.92
CA VAL A 303 2.44 -1.06 6.57
C VAL A 303 2.08 -1.97 5.41
N ARG A 304 1.18 -2.91 5.67
CA ARG A 304 0.62 -3.86 4.71
C ARG A 304 -0.89 -3.70 4.69
N PRO A 305 -1.42 -2.72 3.92
CA PRO A 305 -2.84 -2.38 3.94
C PRO A 305 -3.70 -3.45 3.29
N ALA A 306 -4.96 -3.50 3.74
CA ALA A 306 -6.04 -4.28 3.17
C ALA A 306 -7.22 -3.36 2.86
N LEU A 307 -8.04 -3.77 1.87
CA LEU A 307 -9.23 -3.04 1.46
C LEU A 307 -10.23 -3.97 0.75
N TRP A 308 -11.51 -3.70 0.87
CA TRP A 308 -12.53 -4.30 0.05
C TRP A 308 -12.77 -3.45 -1.19
N VAL A 309 -12.75 -4.07 -2.37
CA VAL A 309 -13.04 -3.38 -3.64
C VAL A 309 -14.15 -4.07 -4.40
N LYS A 310 -14.92 -3.28 -5.14
CA LYS A 310 -15.85 -3.78 -6.14
C LYS A 310 -15.10 -4.00 -7.46
N LEU A 311 -14.82 -5.23 -7.82
CA LEU A 311 -14.10 -5.58 -9.05
C LEU A 311 -15.01 -5.65 -10.30
N GLY A 312 -16.31 -5.43 -10.16
CA GLY A 312 -17.29 -5.51 -11.22
C GLY A 312 -17.96 -6.88 -11.30
N THR A 313 -19.29 -6.89 -11.45
CA THR A 313 -20.06 -8.09 -11.79
C THR A 313 -19.99 -8.30 -13.29
N GLN A 314 -19.76 -9.51 -13.76
CA GLN A 314 -20.14 -9.89 -15.11
C GLN A 314 -21.64 -9.62 -15.26
N GLN A 315 -22.05 -8.73 -16.17
CA GLN A 315 -23.42 -8.75 -16.65
C GLN A 315 -23.60 -10.08 -17.40
N ALA A 316 -24.52 -10.92 -16.86
CA ALA A 316 -24.93 -12.16 -17.51
C ALA A 316 -25.65 -11.87 -18.83
#